data_0376618435dd703232d070f2275e5749
#
_entry.id   0376618435dd703232d070f2275e5749
#
_cell.length_a   1.000
_cell.length_b   1.000
_cell.length_c   1.000
_cell.angle_alpha   90.00
_cell.angle_beta   90.00
_cell.angle_gamma   90.00
#
_symmetry.space_group_name_H-M   'P 1'
#
loop_
_entity.id
_entity.type
_entity.pdbx_description
1 polymer ?
#
loop_
_entity_poly.entity_id
_entity_poly.type
_entity_poly.pdbx_seq_one_letter_code
_entity_poly.pdbx_strand_id
1 'polypeptide(L)'
;MKKIVYIIASILTIASCDIRTSDNGDLDGYWQLRSVDTLNTGGSCDMRDSLRFWSFQVHLLHVRDNRDTSIHPVFMRFNISDEKMTLSNTIIDLRDSSDLVLKDYEVLKRWGINDMPETMRIIKLNGSTMVLENRLLRLNFRKY
;
A
#
# COMPACT_ATOMS: atom_id res chain seq x y z
N MET A 1 1.98 55.15 2.71
CA MET A 1 1.21 54.26 1.83
C MET A 1 2.07 53.18 1.15
N LYS A 2 3.24 53.48 0.62
CA LYS A 2 4.12 52.46 -0.01
C LYS A 2 4.55 51.34 0.93
N LYS A 3 4.80 51.61 2.23
CA LYS A 3 5.19 50.59 3.23
C LYS A 3 4.06 49.61 3.58
N ILE A 4 2.80 50.03 3.49
CA ILE A 4 1.63 49.19 3.78
C ILE A 4 1.41 48.18 2.62
N VAL A 5 1.68 48.59 1.38
CA VAL A 5 1.57 47.74 0.21
C VAL A 5 2.55 46.55 0.26
N TYR A 6 3.77 46.79 0.76
CA TYR A 6 4.80 45.75 0.92
C TYR A 6 4.41 44.71 2.02
N ILE A 7 3.77 45.17 3.09
CA ILE A 7 3.30 44.26 4.17
C ILE A 7 2.15 43.37 3.68
N ILE A 8 1.23 43.92 2.88
CA ILE A 8 0.13 43.12 2.32
C ILE A 8 0.63 42.11 1.27
N ALA A 9 1.65 42.47 0.47
CA ALA A 9 2.28 41.54 -0.47
C ALA A 9 3.02 40.39 0.23
N SER A 10 3.62 40.64 1.41
CA SER A 10 4.32 39.62 2.18
C SER A 10 3.39 38.63 2.87
N ILE A 11 2.14 39.02 3.16
CA ILE A 11 1.14 38.13 3.82
C ILE A 11 0.51 37.17 2.79
N LEU A 12 0.46 37.54 1.51
CA LEU A 12 -0.08 36.69 0.45
C LEU A 12 0.83 35.53 0.04
N THR A 13 2.10 35.52 0.45
CA THR A 13 3.05 34.44 0.09
C THR A 13 3.06 33.25 1.04
N ILE A 14 2.32 33.30 2.14
CA ILE A 14 2.21 32.20 3.11
C ILE A 14 0.91 31.39 2.93
N ALA A 15 0.15 31.59 1.85
CA ALA A 15 -0.82 30.61 1.41
C ALA A 15 -0.05 29.43 0.78
N SER A 16 0.69 28.70 1.63
CA SER A 16 1.25 27.40 1.29
C SER A 16 0.07 26.52 0.91
N CYS A 17 -0.03 26.15 -0.35
CA CYS A 17 -0.93 25.09 -0.78
C CYS A 17 -0.61 23.87 0.06
N ASP A 18 -1.52 23.49 0.92
CA ASP A 18 -1.48 22.20 1.60
C ASP A 18 -1.73 21.13 0.53
N ILE A 19 -0.64 20.70 -0.12
CA ILE A 19 -0.68 19.63 -1.13
C ILE A 19 -0.89 18.34 -0.35
N ARG A 20 -2.14 17.99 -0.14
CA ARG A 20 -2.50 16.67 0.36
C ARG A 20 -2.14 15.66 -0.70
N THR A 21 -1.07 14.94 -0.48
CA THR A 21 -0.58 13.90 -1.39
C THR A 21 -1.34 12.59 -1.23
N SER A 22 -1.99 12.37 -0.09
CA SER A 22 -2.79 11.17 0.20
C SER A 22 -3.80 11.45 1.32
N ASP A 23 -4.91 10.71 1.34
CA ASP A 23 -6.04 10.90 2.27
C ASP A 23 -6.57 9.55 2.82
N ASN A 24 -5.68 8.56 2.97
CA ASN A 24 -6.08 7.22 3.45
C ASN A 24 -5.87 7.06 4.97
N GLY A 25 -5.57 8.14 5.70
CA GLY A 25 -5.39 8.13 7.15
C GLY A 25 -4.29 7.14 7.60
N ASP A 26 -4.64 6.27 8.55
CA ASP A 26 -3.69 5.29 9.09
C ASP A 26 -3.15 4.29 8.06
N LEU A 27 -3.85 4.09 6.94
CA LEU A 27 -3.43 3.17 5.88
C LEU A 27 -2.19 3.67 5.16
N ASP A 28 -2.06 4.98 4.95
CA ASP A 28 -0.92 5.55 4.23
C ASP A 28 0.40 5.18 4.87
N GLY A 29 1.40 4.87 4.03
CA GLY A 29 2.75 4.58 4.46
C GLY A 29 3.23 3.19 4.10
N TYR A 30 4.24 2.73 4.82
CA TYR A 30 5.02 1.54 4.51
C TYR A 30 4.77 0.45 5.55
N TRP A 31 4.32 -0.72 5.10
CA TRP A 31 3.88 -1.82 5.94
C TRP A 31 4.69 -3.08 5.66
N GLN A 32 5.34 -3.63 6.69
CA GLN A 32 6.02 -4.92 6.59
C GLN A 32 5.04 -6.06 6.88
N LEU A 33 4.97 -7.04 5.97
CA LEU A 33 4.27 -8.30 6.21
C LEU A 33 5.05 -9.10 7.27
N ARG A 34 4.42 -9.36 8.42
CA ARG A 34 5.05 -9.99 9.59
C ARG A 34 4.72 -11.46 9.73
N SER A 35 3.50 -11.82 9.43
CA SER A 35 3.06 -13.22 9.40
C SER A 35 1.87 -13.41 8.47
N VAL A 36 1.71 -14.63 8.00
CA VAL A 36 0.58 -15.10 7.21
C VAL A 36 -0.02 -16.31 7.89
N ASP A 37 -1.30 -16.22 8.22
CA ASP A 37 -2.05 -17.31 8.81
C ASP A 37 -2.99 -17.92 7.77
N THR A 38 -3.04 -19.25 7.68
CA THR A 38 -3.95 -19.97 6.78
C THR A 38 -5.25 -20.26 7.51
N LEU A 39 -6.35 -19.72 7.03
CA LEU A 39 -7.65 -19.77 7.73
C LEU A 39 -8.21 -21.19 7.86
N ASN A 40 -8.04 -22.02 6.85
CA ASN A 40 -8.60 -23.37 6.84
C ASN A 40 -7.88 -24.37 7.73
N THR A 41 -6.55 -24.20 7.90
CA THR A 41 -5.72 -25.15 8.63
C THR A 41 -5.24 -24.60 9.98
N GLY A 42 -5.35 -23.28 10.19
CA GLY A 42 -4.79 -22.60 11.35
C GLY A 42 -3.26 -22.53 11.36
N GLY A 43 -2.61 -22.89 10.23
CA GLY A 43 -1.15 -22.75 10.07
C GLY A 43 -0.73 -21.29 10.07
N SER A 44 0.44 -20.98 10.64
CA SER A 44 1.03 -19.63 10.64
C SER A 44 2.46 -19.70 10.14
N CYS A 45 2.82 -18.74 9.29
CA CYS A 45 4.17 -18.57 8.75
C CYS A 45 4.72 -17.22 9.16
N ASP A 46 5.89 -17.22 9.82
CA ASP A 46 6.62 -15.99 10.13
C ASP A 46 7.26 -15.43 8.85
N MET A 47 6.97 -14.17 8.55
CA MET A 47 7.42 -13.49 7.33
C MET A 47 8.42 -12.36 7.60
N ARG A 48 8.85 -12.18 8.86
CA ARG A 48 9.73 -11.05 9.25
C ARG A 48 11.02 -10.99 8.44
N ASP A 49 11.63 -12.13 8.20
CA ASP A 49 12.91 -12.24 7.47
C ASP A 49 12.73 -12.20 5.94
N SER A 50 11.49 -12.28 5.44
CA SER A 50 11.21 -12.20 4.01
C SER A 50 11.35 -10.79 3.45
N LEU A 51 11.29 -9.76 4.30
CA LEU A 51 11.40 -8.33 3.95
C LEU A 51 10.42 -7.92 2.85
N ARG A 52 9.17 -8.38 2.95
CA ARG A 52 8.09 -8.06 2.01
C ARG A 52 7.25 -6.93 2.53
N PHE A 53 7.02 -5.97 1.66
CA PHE A 53 6.39 -4.70 2.03
C PHE A 53 5.22 -4.35 1.12
N TRP A 54 4.24 -3.70 1.73
CA TRP A 54 3.12 -3.02 1.09
C TRP A 54 3.22 -1.53 1.40
N SER A 55 3.10 -0.70 0.38
CA SER A 55 3.11 0.76 0.54
C SER A 55 1.87 1.35 -0.09
N PHE A 56 1.12 2.11 0.70
CA PHE A 56 -0.10 2.78 0.25
C PHE A 56 0.14 4.26 0.10
N GLN A 57 -0.28 4.80 -1.04
CA GLN A 57 -0.23 6.23 -1.31
C GLN A 57 -1.30 6.60 -2.35
N VAL A 58 -2.11 7.60 -2.06
CA VAL A 58 -3.23 8.06 -2.91
C VAL A 58 -4.21 6.89 -3.16
N HIS A 59 -4.24 6.30 -4.33
CA HIS A 59 -5.08 5.14 -4.69
C HIS A 59 -4.25 3.96 -5.19
N LEU A 60 -2.95 3.97 -4.88
CA LEU A 60 -2.01 2.94 -5.31
C LEU A 60 -1.47 2.16 -4.12
N LEU A 61 -1.47 0.85 -4.27
CA LEU A 61 -0.70 -0.09 -3.47
C LEU A 61 0.53 -0.49 -4.28
N HIS A 62 1.70 -0.35 -3.68
CA HIS A 62 2.97 -0.83 -4.20
C HIS A 62 3.46 -1.97 -3.34
N VAL A 63 3.65 -3.16 -3.91
CA VAL A 63 4.23 -4.33 -3.22
C VAL A 63 5.63 -4.59 -3.73
N ARG A 64 6.55 -4.87 -2.80
CA ARG A 64 7.94 -5.18 -3.12
C ARG A 64 8.54 -6.19 -2.18
N ASP A 65 9.50 -6.93 -2.70
CA ASP A 65 10.35 -7.85 -1.95
C ASP A 65 11.77 -7.25 -1.88
N ASN A 66 12.21 -6.88 -0.67
CA ASN A 66 13.52 -6.26 -0.49
C ASN A 66 14.64 -7.30 -0.34
N ARG A 67 14.28 -8.57 -0.18
CA ARG A 67 15.25 -9.67 -0.11
C ARG A 67 15.53 -10.28 -1.47
N ASP A 68 14.48 -10.46 -2.28
CA ASP A 68 14.58 -11.00 -3.64
C ASP A 68 14.41 -9.89 -4.67
N THR A 69 15.50 -9.23 -5.02
CA THR A 69 15.51 -8.11 -5.97
C THR A 69 15.36 -8.53 -7.43
N SER A 70 15.35 -9.85 -7.72
CA SER A 70 15.06 -10.37 -9.06
C SER A 70 13.58 -10.24 -9.43
N ILE A 71 12.74 -10.07 -8.41
CA ILE A 71 11.30 -9.87 -8.59
C ILE A 71 11.01 -8.39 -8.66
N HIS A 72 10.46 -7.96 -9.78
CA HIS A 72 10.03 -6.59 -9.95
C HIS A 72 8.89 -6.25 -8.99
N PRO A 73 8.91 -5.06 -8.37
CA PRO A 73 7.77 -4.56 -7.62
C PRO A 73 6.53 -4.42 -8.51
N VAL A 74 5.36 -4.47 -7.90
CA VAL A 74 4.09 -4.36 -8.61
C VAL A 74 3.25 -3.25 -8.01
N PHE A 75 2.72 -2.37 -8.84
CA PHE A 75 1.68 -1.43 -8.50
C PHE A 75 0.30 -2.02 -8.79
N MET A 76 -0.66 -1.70 -7.95
CA MET A 76 -2.05 -1.98 -8.19
C MET A 76 -2.93 -0.88 -7.61
N ARG A 77 -4.13 -0.73 -8.14
CA ARG A 77 -5.12 0.18 -7.57
C ARG A 77 -5.81 -0.50 -6.41
N PHE A 78 -6.14 0.28 -5.38
CA PHE A 78 -7.02 -0.17 -4.33
C PHE A 78 -8.21 0.78 -4.15
N ASN A 79 -9.30 0.23 -3.67
CA ASN A 79 -10.47 0.96 -3.23
C ASN A 79 -10.97 0.39 -1.91
N ILE A 80 -11.44 1.25 -1.01
CA ILE A 80 -11.99 0.83 0.28
C ILE A 80 -13.47 1.23 0.32
N SER A 81 -14.31 0.26 0.64
CA SER A 81 -15.74 0.44 0.90
C SER A 81 -16.19 -0.60 1.92
N ASP A 82 -16.95 -0.17 2.93
CA ASP A 82 -17.54 -1.06 3.94
C ASP A 82 -16.52 -2.01 4.61
N GLU A 83 -15.38 -1.47 5.06
CA GLU A 83 -14.29 -2.23 5.69
C GLU A 83 -13.67 -3.31 4.78
N LYS A 84 -13.89 -3.20 3.48
CA LYS A 84 -13.29 -4.07 2.47
C LYS A 84 -12.36 -3.27 1.58
N MET A 85 -11.19 -3.84 1.33
CA MET A 85 -10.21 -3.35 0.38
C MET A 85 -10.27 -4.22 -0.87
N THR A 86 -10.51 -3.63 -2.02
CA THR A 86 -10.46 -4.31 -3.32
C THR A 86 -9.23 -3.87 -4.08
N LEU A 87 -8.41 -4.84 -4.51
CA LEU A 87 -7.20 -4.65 -5.31
C LEU A 87 -7.51 -4.97 -6.77
N SER A 88 -7.00 -4.13 -7.68
CA SER A 88 -7.22 -4.28 -9.13
C SER A 88 -6.09 -3.62 -9.94
N ASN A 89 -6.08 -3.86 -11.27
CA ASN A 89 -5.20 -3.17 -12.22
C ASN A 89 -3.71 -3.25 -11.85
N THR A 90 -3.10 -4.40 -12.07
CA THR A 90 -1.69 -4.66 -11.77
C THR A 90 -0.76 -4.14 -12.86
N ILE A 91 0.28 -3.43 -12.46
CA ILE A 91 1.33 -2.89 -13.32
C ILE A 91 2.68 -3.26 -12.72
N ILE A 92 3.58 -3.82 -13.54
CA ILE A 92 4.95 -4.12 -13.11
C ILE A 92 5.76 -2.81 -13.08
N ASP A 93 6.45 -2.54 -11.97
CA ASP A 93 7.35 -1.39 -11.84
C ASP A 93 8.67 -1.68 -12.57
N LEU A 94 8.72 -1.30 -13.84
CA LEU A 94 9.93 -1.33 -14.66
C LEU A 94 10.46 0.10 -14.78
N ARG A 95 11.43 0.45 -13.96
CA ARG A 95 11.95 1.84 -13.84
C ARG A 95 12.37 2.49 -15.17
N ASP A 96 12.76 1.69 -16.15
CA ASP A 96 13.37 2.15 -17.40
C ASP A 96 12.52 1.91 -18.65
N SER A 97 11.28 1.42 -18.51
CA SER A 97 10.40 1.11 -19.64
C SER A 97 8.94 1.44 -19.36
N SER A 98 8.13 1.40 -20.42
CA SER A 98 6.69 1.61 -20.31
C SER A 98 6.02 0.57 -19.41
N ASP A 99 4.97 1.00 -18.71
CA ASP A 99 4.17 0.18 -17.81
C ASP A 99 3.71 -1.12 -18.48
N LEU A 100 4.09 -2.24 -17.90
CA LEU A 100 3.65 -3.56 -18.33
C LEU A 100 2.56 -4.09 -17.39
N VAL A 101 1.43 -4.47 -17.95
CA VAL A 101 0.38 -5.14 -17.19
C VAL A 101 0.87 -6.52 -16.77
N LEU A 102 0.78 -6.83 -15.47
CA LEU A 102 1.08 -8.16 -14.95
C LEU A 102 0.02 -9.16 -15.45
N LYS A 103 0.46 -10.21 -16.13
CA LYS A 103 -0.43 -11.27 -16.65
C LYS A 103 -0.43 -12.52 -15.78
N ASP A 104 0.70 -12.82 -15.16
CA ASP A 104 0.84 -13.97 -14.24
C ASP A 104 0.70 -13.50 -12.79
N TYR A 105 -0.46 -13.74 -12.22
CA TYR A 105 -0.78 -13.36 -10.83
C TYR A 105 -0.18 -14.29 -9.78
N GLU A 106 0.41 -15.43 -10.17
CA GLU A 106 1.06 -16.36 -9.23
C GLU A 106 2.17 -15.67 -8.43
N VAL A 107 2.88 -14.71 -9.05
CA VAL A 107 3.91 -13.93 -8.37
C VAL A 107 3.38 -13.14 -7.18
N LEU A 108 2.10 -12.74 -7.18
CA LEU A 108 1.46 -11.96 -6.11
C LEU A 108 1.22 -12.78 -4.84
N LYS A 109 1.18 -14.10 -4.93
CA LYS A 109 0.97 -14.99 -3.77
C LYS A 109 2.05 -14.82 -2.70
N ARG A 110 3.24 -14.40 -3.09
CA ARG A 110 4.33 -14.08 -2.15
C ARG A 110 3.98 -12.94 -1.18
N TRP A 111 3.09 -12.04 -1.58
CA TRP A 111 2.58 -10.96 -0.75
C TRP A 111 1.21 -11.27 -0.13
N GLY A 112 0.72 -12.50 -0.28
CA GLY A 112 -0.57 -12.95 0.26
C GLY A 112 -1.79 -12.58 -0.60
N ILE A 113 -1.57 -12.17 -1.86
CA ILE A 113 -2.60 -11.85 -2.83
C ILE A 113 -2.82 -13.07 -3.72
N ASN A 114 -4.00 -13.67 -3.68
CA ASN A 114 -4.26 -14.97 -4.34
C ASN A 114 -5.05 -14.85 -5.64
N ASP A 115 -5.81 -13.80 -5.79
CA ASP A 115 -6.67 -13.54 -6.95
C ASP A 115 -6.47 -12.11 -7.47
N MET A 116 -6.96 -11.84 -8.67
CA MET A 116 -7.02 -10.48 -9.22
C MET A 116 -8.29 -10.34 -10.07
N PRO A 117 -9.24 -9.48 -9.67
CA PRO A 117 -9.22 -8.62 -8.48
C PRO A 117 -9.29 -9.41 -7.17
N GLU A 118 -8.59 -8.92 -6.14
CA GLU A 118 -8.62 -9.48 -4.79
C GLU A 118 -9.46 -8.59 -3.87
N THR A 119 -10.28 -9.20 -3.03
CA THR A 119 -11.05 -8.48 -1.99
C THR A 119 -10.62 -8.99 -0.61
N MET A 120 -10.22 -8.06 0.24
CA MET A 120 -9.79 -8.32 1.62
C MET A 120 -10.65 -7.55 2.61
N ARG A 121 -11.01 -8.16 3.73
CA ARG A 121 -11.60 -7.46 4.87
C ARG A 121 -10.50 -6.79 5.69
N ILE A 122 -10.75 -5.57 6.14
CA ILE A 122 -9.88 -4.87 7.08
C ILE A 122 -10.32 -5.28 8.49
N ILE A 123 -9.58 -6.19 9.11
CA ILE A 123 -9.88 -6.69 10.46
C ILE A 123 -9.39 -5.72 11.52
N LYS A 124 -8.25 -5.08 11.26
CA LYS A 124 -7.65 -4.08 12.14
C LYS A 124 -6.83 -3.10 11.31
N LEU A 125 -6.95 -1.83 11.64
CA LEU A 125 -6.11 -0.77 11.09
C LEU A 125 -5.94 0.33 12.13
N ASN A 126 -4.69 0.63 12.46
CA ASN A 126 -4.30 1.78 13.27
C ASN A 126 -2.89 2.25 12.86
N GLY A 127 -2.37 3.28 13.51
CA GLY A 127 -1.08 3.87 13.17
C GLY A 127 0.14 2.94 13.21
N SER A 128 0.03 1.71 13.72
CA SER A 128 1.17 0.77 13.84
C SER A 128 0.89 -0.65 13.35
N THR A 129 -0.37 -1.07 13.31
CA THR A 129 -0.77 -2.46 13.01
C THR A 129 -1.90 -2.47 11.97
N MET A 130 -1.76 -3.35 11.00
CA MET A 130 -2.81 -3.64 10.02
C MET A 130 -2.99 -5.16 9.93
N VAL A 131 -4.25 -5.60 9.92
CA VAL A 131 -4.63 -7.01 9.71
C VAL A 131 -5.66 -7.05 8.60
N LEU A 132 -5.31 -7.74 7.53
CA LEU A 132 -6.18 -7.96 6.37
C LEU A 132 -6.51 -9.46 6.26
N GLU A 133 -7.69 -9.77 5.76
CA GLU A 133 -8.15 -11.14 5.60
C GLU A 133 -8.84 -11.33 4.25
N ASN A 134 -8.30 -12.22 3.43
CA ASN A 134 -8.98 -12.70 2.24
C ASN A 134 -9.65 -14.05 2.49
N ARG A 135 -10.10 -14.73 1.45
CA ARG A 135 -10.78 -16.03 1.55
C ARG A 135 -9.93 -17.15 2.18
N LEU A 136 -8.60 -17.08 2.01
CA LEU A 136 -7.68 -18.16 2.38
C LEU A 136 -6.76 -17.78 3.55
N LEU A 137 -6.38 -16.50 3.65
CA LEU A 137 -5.28 -16.03 4.46
C LEU A 137 -5.69 -14.85 5.34
N ARG A 138 -5.06 -14.77 6.51
CA ARG A 138 -4.97 -13.57 7.32
C ARG A 138 -3.54 -13.05 7.25
N LEU A 139 -3.40 -11.79 6.87
CA LEU A 139 -2.13 -11.10 6.69
C LEU A 139 -1.93 -10.12 7.84
N ASN A 140 -0.85 -10.27 8.58
CA ASN A 140 -0.52 -9.42 9.72
C ASN A 140 0.64 -8.51 9.35
N PHE A 141 0.44 -7.19 9.47
CA PHE A 141 1.42 -6.18 9.13
C PHE A 141 1.78 -5.30 10.31
N ARG A 142 2.98 -4.76 10.26
CA ARG A 142 3.44 -3.68 11.13
C ARG A 142 3.91 -2.51 10.29
N LYS A 143 3.54 -1.30 10.69
CA LYS A 143 4.05 -0.08 10.06
C LYS A 143 5.55 0.05 10.30
N TYR A 144 6.27 0.39 9.23
CA TYR A 144 7.72 0.49 9.22
C TYR A 144 8.18 1.94 9.33
#